data_fa0f76c820163d16e5e1b06148528974
#
_entry.id   fa0f76c820163d16e5e1b06148528974
#
_cell.length_a   1.000
_cell.length_b   1.000
_cell.length_c   1.000
_cell.angle_alpha   90.00
_cell.angle_beta   90.00
_cell.angle_gamma   90.00
#
_symmetry.space_group_name_H-M   'P 1'
#
loop_
_entity.id
_entity.type
_entity.pdbx_description
1 polymer ?
#
loop_
_entity_poly.entity_id
_entity_poly.type
_entity_poly.pdbx_seq_one_letter_code
_entity_poly.pdbx_strand_id
1 'polypeptide(L)'
;LAALKAHFEGMGMVVSDTSPSPENARERHLQMVARPGGYRAFRTAIDADVVGDLKVILDGLGDQETLITPTMGGSLPIYLFEDNLNAPIVILPVANHDNNQHGRDENLRLRNLFDAIEMYAEVLSGLADKGP
;
A
#
# COMPACT_ATOMS: atom_id res chain seq x y z
N LEU A 1 -17.75 8.18 0.31
CA LEU A 1 -18.19 8.91 1.52
C LEU A 1 -19.66 8.63 1.85
N ALA A 2 -20.59 8.69 0.87
CA ALA A 2 -22.01 8.45 1.12
C ALA A 2 -22.28 7.08 1.77
N ALA A 3 -21.68 6.01 1.25
CA ALA A 3 -21.85 4.66 1.81
C ALA A 3 -21.33 4.55 3.25
N LEU A 4 -20.21 5.22 3.57
CA LEU A 4 -19.65 5.26 4.91
C LEU A 4 -20.57 6.02 5.88
N LYS A 5 -21.09 7.16 5.43
CA LYS A 5 -22.07 7.94 6.19
C LYS A 5 -23.31 7.11 6.52
N ALA A 6 -23.92 6.50 5.51
CA ALA A 6 -25.08 5.64 5.68
C ALA A 6 -24.82 4.46 6.63
N HIS A 7 -23.63 3.88 6.59
CA HIS A 7 -23.25 2.79 7.49
C HIS A 7 -23.24 3.25 8.95
N PHE A 8 -22.60 4.37 9.26
CA PHE A 8 -22.55 4.89 10.64
C PHE A 8 -23.90 5.40 11.15
N GLU A 9 -24.70 6.02 10.27
CA GLU A 9 -26.08 6.40 10.60
C GLU A 9 -26.93 5.17 10.93
N GLY A 10 -26.75 4.06 10.17
CA GLY A 10 -27.39 2.78 10.45
C GLY A 10 -26.98 2.16 11.79
N MET A 11 -25.80 2.52 12.32
CA MET A 11 -25.36 2.14 13.66
C MET A 11 -25.87 3.08 14.77
N GLY A 12 -26.76 4.03 14.44
CA GLY A 12 -27.32 4.99 15.38
C GLY A 12 -26.38 6.12 15.75
N MET A 13 -25.45 6.48 14.85
CA MET A 13 -24.60 7.65 15.02
C MET A 13 -25.18 8.85 14.28
N VAL A 14 -25.00 10.03 14.85
CA VAL A 14 -25.24 11.31 14.15
C VAL A 14 -23.97 11.64 13.37
N VAL A 15 -24.05 11.68 12.05
CA VAL A 15 -22.88 11.96 11.20
C VAL A 15 -22.99 13.36 10.60
N SER A 16 -22.05 14.24 10.93
CA SER A 16 -21.95 15.59 10.40
C SER A 16 -20.56 15.95 9.95
N ASP A 17 -20.39 17.02 9.21
CA ASP A 17 -19.11 17.60 8.82
C ASP A 17 -18.55 18.58 9.85
N THR A 18 -19.38 18.96 10.83
CA THR A 18 -19.03 19.87 11.92
C THR A 18 -18.85 19.12 13.24
N SER A 19 -18.03 19.68 14.13
CA SER A 19 -17.90 19.15 15.49
C SER A 19 -19.22 19.26 16.25
N PRO A 20 -19.52 18.29 17.13
CA PRO A 20 -20.72 18.37 17.97
C PRO A 20 -20.68 19.61 18.87
N SER A 21 -21.83 20.24 19.05
CA SER A 21 -21.97 21.28 20.06
C SER A 21 -21.92 20.69 21.47
N PRO A 22 -21.63 21.48 22.52
CA PRO A 22 -21.69 21.00 23.91
C PRO A 22 -23.04 20.39 24.29
N GLU A 23 -24.11 20.84 23.66
CA GLU A 23 -25.48 20.34 23.89
C GLU A 23 -25.66 18.93 23.33
N ASN A 24 -25.01 18.63 22.21
CA ASN A 24 -25.07 17.32 21.51
C ASN A 24 -23.91 16.37 21.93
N ALA A 25 -23.05 16.80 22.87
CA ALA A 25 -21.89 15.99 23.27
C ALA A 25 -22.24 14.64 23.93
N ARG A 26 -23.49 14.44 24.32
CA ARG A 26 -24.00 13.17 24.86
C ARG A 26 -24.51 12.20 23.80
N GLU A 27 -24.71 12.65 22.56
CA GLU A 27 -25.10 11.82 21.44
C GLU A 27 -23.89 11.06 20.90
N ARG A 28 -24.15 9.89 20.30
CA ARG A 28 -23.13 9.15 19.54
C ARG A 28 -22.87 9.91 18.23
N HIS A 29 -22.00 10.90 18.30
CA HIS A 29 -21.70 11.82 17.21
C HIS A 29 -20.40 11.42 16.51
N LEU A 30 -20.41 11.40 15.18
CA LEU A 30 -19.25 11.19 14.34
C LEU A 30 -19.05 12.40 13.42
N GLN A 31 -17.96 13.10 13.59
CA GLN A 31 -17.57 14.12 12.63
C GLN A 31 -16.86 13.47 11.43
N MET A 32 -17.40 13.65 10.22
CA MET A 32 -16.82 13.14 8.99
C MET A 32 -16.49 14.28 8.02
N VAL A 33 -15.22 14.67 7.99
CA VAL A 33 -14.73 15.75 7.13
C VAL A 33 -14.08 15.17 5.87
N ALA A 34 -14.66 15.46 4.71
CA ALA A 34 -14.02 15.18 3.44
C ALA A 34 -12.93 16.21 3.18
N ARG A 35 -11.69 15.77 3.02
CA ARG A 35 -10.61 16.63 2.57
C ARG A 35 -10.38 16.41 1.08
N PRO A 36 -10.23 17.48 0.29
CA PRO A 36 -9.83 17.34 -1.11
C PRO A 36 -8.40 16.81 -1.16
N GLY A 37 -8.10 16.01 -2.16
CA GLY A 37 -6.82 15.36 -2.32
C GLY A 37 -6.89 13.85 -2.05
N GLY A 38 -5.76 13.22 -2.13
CA GLY A 38 -5.62 11.77 -2.06
C GLY A 38 -5.17 11.23 -3.41
N TYR A 39 -4.83 9.96 -3.41
CA TYR A 39 -4.36 9.26 -4.59
C TYR A 39 -5.39 8.24 -5.03
N ARG A 40 -5.55 8.10 -6.34
CA ARG A 40 -6.35 7.02 -6.90
C ARG A 40 -5.75 5.67 -6.51
N ALA A 41 -6.60 4.74 -6.10
CA ALA A 41 -6.16 3.37 -5.84
C ALA A 41 -5.57 2.78 -7.14
N PHE A 42 -4.51 2.03 -6.97
CA PHE A 42 -3.81 1.30 -8.02
C PHE A 42 -3.86 -0.20 -7.71
N ARG A 43 -3.86 -1.02 -8.75
CA ARG A 43 -3.84 -2.48 -8.61
C ARG A 43 -3.26 -3.14 -9.85
N THR A 44 -2.22 -3.94 -9.68
CA THR A 44 -1.80 -4.95 -10.65
C THR A 44 -2.57 -6.26 -10.39
N ALA A 45 -2.99 -6.94 -11.44
CA ALA A 45 -3.59 -8.26 -11.31
C ALA A 45 -2.56 -9.26 -10.75
N ILE A 46 -3.00 -10.08 -9.79
CA ILE A 46 -2.10 -11.02 -9.10
C ILE A 46 -1.58 -12.13 -10.03
N ASP A 47 -2.33 -12.38 -11.10
CA ASP A 47 -2.03 -13.34 -12.17
C ASP A 47 -1.33 -12.72 -13.38
N ALA A 48 -0.88 -11.46 -13.28
CA ALA A 48 -0.08 -10.85 -14.33
C ALA A 48 1.29 -11.56 -14.48
N ASP A 49 1.75 -11.72 -15.70
CA ASP A 49 2.99 -12.45 -16.01
C ASP A 49 4.19 -11.96 -15.21
N VAL A 50 4.33 -10.63 -15.06
CA VAL A 50 5.41 -10.03 -14.27
C VAL A 50 5.40 -10.45 -12.79
N VAL A 51 4.22 -10.72 -12.23
CA VAL A 51 4.11 -11.18 -10.82
C VAL A 51 4.65 -12.60 -10.70
N GLY A 52 4.32 -13.47 -11.66
CA GLY A 52 4.86 -14.82 -11.74
C GLY A 52 6.37 -14.84 -11.96
N ASP A 53 6.87 -13.99 -12.85
CA ASP A 53 8.29 -13.85 -13.12
C ASP A 53 9.08 -13.38 -11.92
N LEU A 54 8.58 -12.34 -11.23
CA LEU A 54 9.18 -11.85 -10.00
C LEU A 54 9.19 -12.92 -8.90
N LYS A 55 8.08 -13.67 -8.76
CA LYS A 55 8.04 -14.76 -7.78
C LYS A 55 9.14 -15.80 -8.04
N VAL A 56 9.34 -16.21 -9.29
CA VAL A 56 10.39 -17.18 -9.66
C VAL A 56 11.78 -16.63 -9.32
N ILE A 57 12.06 -15.39 -9.65
CA ILE A 57 13.35 -14.75 -9.35
C ILE A 57 13.58 -14.68 -7.84
N LEU A 58 12.60 -14.20 -7.10
CA LEU A 58 12.70 -13.99 -5.65
C LEU A 58 12.79 -15.31 -4.87
N ASP A 59 12.07 -16.35 -5.28
CA ASP A 59 12.16 -17.68 -4.69
C ASP A 59 13.56 -18.30 -4.89
N GLY A 60 14.27 -17.88 -5.94
CA GLY A 60 15.66 -18.28 -6.19
C GLY A 60 16.71 -17.65 -5.29
N LEU A 61 16.37 -16.58 -4.56
CA LEU A 61 17.32 -15.84 -3.73
C LEU A 61 17.50 -16.39 -2.31
N GLY A 62 16.63 -17.30 -1.87
CA GLY A 62 16.70 -17.83 -0.52
C GLY A 62 15.89 -19.11 -0.33
N ASP A 63 15.90 -19.62 0.91
CA ASP A 63 15.21 -20.85 1.29
C ASP A 63 13.72 -20.65 1.62
N GLN A 64 13.22 -19.42 1.54
CA GLN A 64 11.83 -19.09 1.90
C GLN A 64 11.01 -18.73 0.68
N GLU A 65 9.78 -19.22 0.66
CA GLU A 65 8.82 -18.88 -0.39
C GLU A 65 8.43 -17.40 -0.32
N THR A 66 8.40 -16.74 -1.47
CA THR A 66 7.95 -15.35 -1.61
C THR A 66 6.46 -15.24 -1.35
N LEU A 67 6.08 -14.43 -0.38
CA LEU A 67 4.69 -14.11 -0.09
C LEU A 67 4.19 -12.98 -0.98
N ILE A 68 3.09 -13.24 -1.68
CA ILE A 68 2.42 -12.22 -2.49
C ILE A 68 1.18 -11.74 -1.74
N THR A 69 1.13 -10.45 -1.46
CA THR A 69 -0.06 -9.82 -0.85
C THR A 69 -0.83 -9.04 -1.92
N PRO A 70 -2.11 -9.34 -2.14
CA PRO A 70 -2.90 -8.70 -3.19
C PRO A 70 -3.27 -7.25 -2.87
N THR A 71 -3.13 -6.84 -1.62
CA THR A 71 -3.45 -5.50 -1.14
C THR A 71 -2.46 -5.05 -0.08
N MET A 72 -2.15 -3.76 -0.09
CA MET A 72 -1.33 -3.12 0.93
C MET A 72 -2.07 -1.88 1.45
N GLY A 73 -2.03 -1.67 2.76
CA GLY A 73 -2.53 -0.43 3.38
C GLY A 73 -1.55 0.71 3.12
N GLY A 74 -2.04 1.77 2.51
CA GLY A 74 -1.24 2.95 2.19
C GLY A 74 -1.65 3.56 0.85
N SER A 75 -1.26 4.80 0.64
CA SER A 75 -1.54 5.52 -0.60
C SER A 75 -0.28 6.21 -1.09
N LEU A 76 0.09 5.93 -2.32
CA LEU A 76 1.18 6.56 -3.03
C LEU A 76 0.66 7.06 -4.40
N PRO A 77 1.27 8.07 -5.00
CA PRO A 77 0.87 8.55 -6.33
C PRO A 77 1.33 7.62 -7.47
N ILE A 78 1.30 6.32 -7.24
CA ILE A 78 1.78 5.28 -8.18
C ILE A 78 0.92 5.24 -9.44
N TYR A 79 -0.36 5.59 -9.35
CA TYR A 79 -1.25 5.67 -10.50
C TYR A 79 -0.70 6.56 -11.65
N LEU A 80 0.19 7.51 -11.33
CA LEU A 80 0.85 8.34 -12.35
C LEU A 80 1.73 7.50 -13.29
N PHE A 81 2.37 6.48 -12.78
CA PHE A 81 3.17 5.56 -13.59
C PHE A 81 2.26 4.65 -14.44
N GLU A 82 1.18 4.13 -13.85
CA GLU A 82 0.19 3.35 -14.58
C GLU A 82 -0.38 4.16 -15.75
N ASP A 83 -0.85 5.39 -15.49
CA ASP A 83 -1.48 6.24 -16.49
C ASP A 83 -0.54 6.67 -17.64
N ASN A 84 0.76 6.79 -17.37
CA ASN A 84 1.72 7.29 -18.35
C ASN A 84 2.55 6.17 -19.02
N LEU A 85 2.81 5.07 -18.33
CA LEU A 85 3.64 3.97 -18.83
C LEU A 85 2.81 2.77 -19.30
N ASN A 86 1.55 2.70 -18.88
CA ASN A 86 0.67 1.54 -19.12
C ASN A 86 1.37 0.21 -18.76
N ALA A 87 2.14 0.22 -17.69
CA ALA A 87 2.93 -0.91 -17.22
C ALA A 87 2.38 -1.42 -15.87
N PRO A 88 2.39 -2.73 -15.63
CA PRO A 88 2.08 -3.28 -14.32
C PRO A 88 3.12 -2.82 -13.30
N ILE A 89 2.68 -2.59 -12.06
CA ILE A 89 3.54 -2.14 -10.99
C ILE A 89 3.47 -3.14 -9.84
N VAL A 90 4.63 -3.54 -9.35
CA VAL A 90 4.78 -4.42 -8.21
C VAL A 90 5.63 -3.72 -7.16
N ILE A 91 5.23 -3.79 -5.91
CA ILE A 91 5.95 -3.19 -4.80
C ILE A 91 6.79 -4.28 -4.12
N LEU A 92 8.09 -4.06 -4.07
CA LEU A 92 9.04 -4.90 -3.34
C LEU A 92 9.47 -4.17 -2.07
N PRO A 93 8.93 -4.51 -0.88
CA PRO A 93 9.28 -3.85 0.36
C PRO A 93 10.68 -4.24 0.83
N VAL A 94 11.41 -3.28 1.36
CA VAL A 94 12.78 -3.44 1.86
C VAL A 94 12.87 -3.24 3.36
N ALA A 95 12.03 -2.36 3.90
CA ALA A 95 12.09 -1.98 5.30
C ALA A 95 11.70 -3.13 6.23
N ASN A 96 12.30 -3.15 7.40
CA ASN A 96 11.89 -4.06 8.47
C ASN A 96 10.48 -3.72 8.97
N HIS A 97 9.74 -4.74 9.43
CA HIS A 97 8.35 -4.59 9.90
C HIS A 97 8.22 -3.67 11.13
N ASP A 98 9.29 -3.52 11.88
CA ASP A 98 9.38 -2.73 13.10
C ASP A 98 10.17 -1.43 12.90
N ASN A 99 10.18 -0.91 11.68
CA ASN A 99 10.92 0.30 11.30
C ASN A 99 10.34 1.59 11.86
N ASN A 100 9.21 1.54 12.55
CA ASN A 100 8.48 2.69 13.10
C ASN A 100 8.13 3.74 12.03
N GLN A 101 7.69 3.28 10.85
CA GLN A 101 7.35 4.11 9.70
C GLN A 101 6.41 5.25 10.07
N HIS A 102 6.75 6.47 9.64
CA HIS A 102 6.06 7.72 9.96
C HIS A 102 6.09 8.10 11.46
N GLY A 103 6.83 7.38 12.29
CA GLY A 103 7.04 7.66 13.71
C GLY A 103 8.37 8.36 14.01
N ARG A 104 8.61 8.60 15.31
CA ARG A 104 9.95 9.00 15.77
C ARG A 104 10.89 7.80 15.66
N ASP A 105 12.17 8.08 15.42
CA ASP A 105 13.20 7.04 15.31
C ASP A 105 12.91 5.99 14.23
N GLU A 106 12.30 6.42 13.12
CA GLU A 106 12.15 5.59 11.93
C GLU A 106 13.51 5.05 11.50
N ASN A 107 13.59 3.76 11.24
CA ASN A 107 14.87 3.09 11.06
C ASN A 107 14.81 2.02 9.96
N LEU A 108 15.99 1.68 9.46
CA LEU A 108 16.20 0.58 8.53
C LEU A 108 17.34 -0.30 9.02
N ARG A 109 17.13 -1.60 9.11
CA ARG A 109 18.21 -2.53 9.39
C ARG A 109 19.21 -2.56 8.23
N LEU A 110 20.48 -2.38 8.51
CA LEU A 110 21.53 -2.40 7.47
C LEU A 110 21.53 -3.71 6.69
N ARG A 111 21.24 -4.83 7.34
CA ARG A 111 21.09 -6.12 6.65
C ARG A 111 20.00 -6.05 5.58
N ASN A 112 18.81 -5.54 5.92
CA ASN A 112 17.74 -5.40 4.96
C ASN A 112 18.13 -4.52 3.76
N LEU A 113 18.94 -3.48 4.01
CA LEU A 113 19.46 -2.63 2.93
C LEU A 113 20.38 -3.41 1.99
N PHE A 114 21.31 -4.19 2.51
CA PHE A 114 22.23 -4.98 1.68
C PHE A 114 21.51 -6.12 0.95
N ASP A 115 20.64 -6.85 1.65
CA ASP A 115 19.81 -7.90 1.05
C ASP A 115 18.94 -7.32 -0.07
N ALA A 116 18.44 -6.08 0.09
CA ALA A 116 17.65 -5.39 -0.94
C ALA A 116 18.49 -5.02 -2.18
N ILE A 117 19.73 -4.61 -2.00
CA ILE A 117 20.63 -4.30 -3.14
C ILE A 117 20.83 -5.55 -3.99
N GLU A 118 21.11 -6.69 -3.36
CA GLU A 118 21.25 -7.98 -4.04
C GLU A 118 19.93 -8.38 -4.72
N MET A 119 18.82 -8.31 -4.00
CA MET A 119 17.49 -8.61 -4.54
C MET A 119 17.16 -7.77 -5.78
N TYR A 120 17.37 -6.46 -5.74
CA TYR A 120 17.09 -5.60 -6.90
C TYR A 120 18.03 -5.85 -8.07
N ALA A 121 19.30 -6.20 -7.82
CA ALA A 121 20.24 -6.57 -8.88
C ALA A 121 19.76 -7.83 -9.61
N GLU A 122 19.34 -8.86 -8.88
CA GLU A 122 18.82 -10.11 -9.45
C GLU A 122 17.48 -9.88 -10.17
N VAL A 123 16.58 -9.09 -9.62
CA VAL A 123 15.31 -8.74 -10.27
C VAL A 123 15.56 -8.03 -11.60
N LEU A 124 16.42 -7.02 -11.62
CA LEU A 124 16.72 -6.28 -12.85
C LEU A 124 17.39 -7.16 -13.91
N SER A 125 18.32 -8.03 -13.50
CA SER A 125 18.99 -8.97 -14.39
C SER A 125 18.00 -10.03 -14.91
N GLY A 126 17.27 -10.67 -14.02
CA GLY A 126 16.35 -11.75 -14.38
C GLY A 126 15.16 -11.31 -15.22
N LEU A 127 14.69 -10.07 -15.07
CA LEU A 127 13.64 -9.51 -15.94
C LEU A 127 14.22 -9.10 -17.31
N ALA A 128 15.46 -8.60 -17.37
CA ALA A 128 16.10 -8.26 -18.64
C ALA A 128 16.31 -9.48 -19.54
N ASP A 129 16.59 -10.64 -18.99
CA ASP A 129 16.78 -11.89 -19.71
C ASP A 129 15.50 -12.44 -20.34
N LYS A 130 14.33 -12.00 -19.87
CA LYS A 130 13.02 -12.43 -20.40
C LYS A 130 12.58 -11.65 -21.64
N GLY A 131 13.22 -10.53 -21.91
CA GLY A 131 12.90 -9.66 -23.04
C GLY A 131 11.56 -8.89 -22.84
N PRO A 132 11.23 -8.01 -23.78
CA PRO A 132 9.94 -7.32 -23.79
C PRO A 132 8.80 -8.23 -24.19
#